data_152724025369ece7bf04a4b63a0fe301
#
_entry.id   152724025369ece7bf04a4b63a0fe301
#
_cell.length_a   1.000
_cell.length_b   1.000
_cell.length_c   1.000
_cell.angle_alpha   90.00
_cell.angle_beta   90.00
_cell.angle_gamma   90.00
#
_symmetry.space_group_name_H-M   'P 1'
#
loop_
_entity.id
_entity.type
_entity.pdbx_description
1 polymer ?
#
loop_
_entity_poly.entity_id
_entity_poly.type
_entity_poly.pdbx_seq_one_letter_code
_entity_poly.pdbx_strand_id
1 'polypeptide(L)'
;MHKSAYEIGKKFLDRYWQPGMEKILEVGALDVNGSLRDFQPKDSDWIGVDLEAGKGVDVVVERSTKLPFEDNTFDLILATSVFEHDSMFWMTFNEMLRVVKDGGFIYICAPSNGWVHRYPLDVYRFYPDAGVALEEWGKLTRSNLKLQESFISERDGDIWNDFCAIFSLSETSHQNKVYLDTPATNIWDESTFLESSLSEATEDMRKISELSEKYIFAIQASGEMSQRENDLQENVGKLTTQLDTIERADSALQKNMIMLNSRIQALESEKAVLEAETDVLTLQLQELASSNRVLINSKSWRITAPLRALKSSLLRIRGKK
;
A
#
# COMPACT_ATOMS: atom_id res chain seq x y z
N MET A 1 -7.16 -12.00 7.23
CA MET A 1 -7.77 -10.83 6.54
C MET A 1 -7.29 -9.55 7.20
N HIS A 2 -6.99 -8.50 6.45
CA HIS A 2 -6.60 -7.18 6.98
C HIS A 2 -7.85 -6.40 7.39
N LYS A 3 -7.67 -5.37 8.24
CA LYS A 3 -8.79 -4.53 8.67
C LYS A 3 -9.49 -3.85 7.48
N SER A 4 -8.72 -3.30 6.53
CA SER A 4 -9.24 -2.69 5.30
C SER A 4 -10.08 -3.67 4.49
N ALA A 5 -9.57 -4.88 4.21
CA ALA A 5 -10.29 -5.93 3.49
C ALA A 5 -11.61 -6.32 4.19
N TYR A 6 -11.61 -6.37 5.52
CA TYR A 6 -12.80 -6.69 6.32
C TYR A 6 -13.87 -5.59 6.21
N GLU A 7 -13.47 -4.31 6.32
CA GLU A 7 -14.39 -3.17 6.20
C GLU A 7 -14.93 -3.02 4.78
N ILE A 8 -14.10 -3.22 3.75
CA ILE A 8 -14.51 -3.14 2.35
C ILE A 8 -15.48 -4.29 2.01
N GLY A 9 -15.17 -5.51 2.46
CA GLY A 9 -16.05 -6.66 2.28
C GLY A 9 -17.43 -6.46 2.92
N LYS A 10 -17.47 -5.84 4.13
CA LYS A 10 -18.73 -5.43 4.74
C LYS A 10 -19.51 -4.47 3.85
N LYS A 11 -18.86 -3.42 3.34
CA LYS A 11 -19.51 -2.44 2.45
C LYS A 11 -20.00 -3.10 1.16
N PHE A 12 -19.26 -4.09 0.63
CA PHE A 12 -19.72 -4.87 -0.50
C PHE A 12 -21.04 -5.60 -0.18
N LEU A 13 -21.11 -6.31 0.92
CA LEU A 13 -22.32 -6.98 1.34
C LEU A 13 -23.48 -6.00 1.56
N ASP A 14 -23.23 -4.89 2.25
CA ASP A 14 -24.26 -3.86 2.52
C ASP A 14 -24.85 -3.23 1.23
N ARG A 15 -24.11 -3.24 0.11
CA ARG A 15 -24.50 -2.54 -1.13
C ARG A 15 -24.95 -3.47 -2.24
N TYR A 16 -24.35 -4.63 -2.34
CA TYR A 16 -24.61 -5.57 -3.44
C TYR A 16 -25.57 -6.69 -3.06
N TRP A 17 -25.80 -6.91 -1.77
CA TRP A 17 -26.87 -7.79 -1.34
C TRP A 17 -28.24 -7.14 -1.61
N GLN A 18 -29.10 -7.82 -2.36
CA GLN A 18 -30.39 -7.29 -2.80
C GLN A 18 -31.53 -8.15 -2.31
N PRO A 19 -32.74 -7.57 -2.14
CA PRO A 19 -33.93 -8.35 -1.83
C PRO A 19 -34.17 -9.46 -2.85
N GLY A 20 -34.41 -10.69 -2.36
CA GLY A 20 -34.60 -11.87 -3.20
C GLY A 20 -33.32 -12.67 -3.44
N MET A 21 -32.17 -12.20 -3.03
CA MET A 21 -30.96 -13.02 -2.97
C MET A 21 -31.01 -13.97 -1.77
N GLU A 22 -30.48 -15.19 -1.95
CA GLU A 22 -30.55 -16.23 -0.96
C GLU A 22 -29.21 -16.87 -0.62
N LYS A 23 -28.30 -16.99 -1.61
CA LYS A 23 -27.09 -17.82 -1.49
C LYS A 23 -25.79 -17.05 -1.71
N ILE A 24 -24.87 -17.25 -0.79
CA ILE A 24 -23.52 -16.68 -0.82
C ILE A 24 -22.50 -17.83 -0.82
N LEU A 25 -21.50 -17.73 -1.70
CA LEU A 25 -20.32 -18.58 -1.70
C LEU A 25 -19.10 -17.76 -1.25
N GLU A 26 -18.39 -18.23 -0.26
CA GLU A 26 -17.06 -17.70 0.11
C GLU A 26 -15.98 -18.70 -0.32
N VAL A 27 -15.12 -18.28 -1.25
CA VAL A 27 -13.95 -19.03 -1.69
C VAL A 27 -12.76 -18.61 -0.86
N GLY A 28 -12.04 -19.56 -0.26
CA GLY A 28 -10.97 -19.28 0.71
C GLY A 28 -11.54 -18.91 2.09
N ALA A 29 -12.52 -19.72 2.55
CA ALA A 29 -13.32 -19.41 3.73
C ALA A 29 -12.67 -19.78 5.08
N LEU A 30 -11.43 -20.29 5.08
CA LEU A 30 -10.75 -20.65 6.33
C LEU A 30 -10.51 -19.41 7.19
N ASP A 31 -11.22 -19.30 8.29
CA ASP A 31 -11.13 -18.16 9.22
C ASP A 31 -9.87 -18.26 10.08
N VAL A 32 -8.81 -17.58 9.65
CA VAL A 32 -7.56 -17.43 10.40
C VAL A 32 -7.54 -16.13 11.22
N ASN A 33 -8.02 -15.01 10.63
CA ASN A 33 -7.96 -13.67 11.22
C ASN A 33 -9.23 -12.86 10.94
N GLY A 34 -10.41 -13.47 11.09
CA GLY A 34 -11.71 -12.86 10.81
C GLY A 34 -12.30 -13.34 9.48
N SER A 35 -13.63 -13.34 9.36
CA SER A 35 -14.40 -13.79 8.21
C SER A 35 -15.47 -12.77 7.86
N LEU A 36 -15.74 -12.59 6.57
CA LEU A 36 -16.87 -11.79 6.10
C LEU A 36 -18.22 -12.41 6.46
N ARG A 37 -18.23 -13.69 6.84
CA ARG A 37 -19.43 -14.37 7.38
C ARG A 37 -19.97 -13.70 8.64
N ASP A 38 -19.16 -12.92 9.37
CA ASP A 38 -19.61 -12.09 10.50
C ASP A 38 -20.68 -11.05 10.08
N PHE A 39 -20.72 -10.71 8.80
CA PHE A 39 -21.68 -9.78 8.19
C PHE A 39 -22.74 -10.49 7.34
N GLN A 40 -22.89 -11.79 7.52
CA GLN A 40 -23.86 -12.56 6.76
C GLN A 40 -25.26 -11.91 6.81
N PRO A 41 -25.85 -11.60 5.64
CA PRO A 41 -27.20 -11.06 5.60
C PRO A 41 -28.20 -12.03 6.24
N LYS A 42 -29.18 -11.46 6.93
CA LYS A 42 -30.22 -12.26 7.57
C LYS A 42 -30.97 -13.12 6.53
N ASP A 43 -31.25 -14.34 6.90
CA ASP A 43 -31.98 -15.32 6.08
C ASP A 43 -31.25 -15.75 4.79
N SER A 44 -29.93 -15.51 4.70
CA SER A 44 -29.09 -16.01 3.60
C SER A 44 -28.48 -17.37 3.95
N ASP A 45 -28.22 -18.18 2.91
CA ASP A 45 -27.45 -19.41 2.98
C ASP A 45 -25.98 -19.08 2.58
N TRP A 46 -25.05 -19.20 3.54
CA TRP A 46 -23.64 -18.92 3.32
C TRP A 46 -22.84 -20.21 3.33
N ILE A 47 -22.20 -20.51 2.21
CA ILE A 47 -21.36 -21.69 2.05
C ILE A 47 -19.91 -21.24 1.89
N GLY A 48 -19.04 -21.73 2.76
CA GLY A 48 -17.60 -21.51 2.71
C GLY A 48 -16.86 -22.71 2.12
N VAL A 49 -15.99 -22.47 1.14
CA VAL A 49 -15.10 -23.50 0.58
C VAL A 49 -13.66 -23.14 0.81
N ASP A 50 -12.82 -24.13 1.12
CA ASP A 50 -11.37 -23.99 1.25
C ASP A 50 -10.65 -25.28 0.89
N LEU A 51 -9.32 -25.22 0.76
CA LEU A 51 -8.44 -26.39 0.55
C LEU A 51 -8.26 -27.23 1.83
N GLU A 52 -8.46 -26.62 2.99
CA GLU A 52 -8.28 -27.23 4.30
C GLU A 52 -9.56 -27.10 5.13
N ALA A 53 -9.85 -28.13 5.92
CA ALA A 53 -10.96 -28.07 6.87
C ALA A 53 -10.63 -27.16 8.05
N GLY A 54 -11.62 -26.35 8.46
CA GLY A 54 -11.45 -25.47 9.62
C GLY A 54 -12.65 -24.58 9.86
N LYS A 55 -12.51 -23.62 10.75
CA LYS A 55 -13.56 -22.65 11.06
C LYS A 55 -13.92 -21.86 9.79
N GLY A 56 -15.20 -21.75 9.47
CA GLY A 56 -15.70 -21.05 8.28
C GLY A 56 -15.83 -21.94 7.04
N VAL A 57 -15.24 -23.14 7.04
CA VAL A 57 -15.23 -24.05 5.89
C VAL A 57 -16.35 -25.07 6.01
N ASP A 58 -17.31 -25.03 5.10
CA ASP A 58 -18.42 -25.99 5.00
C ASP A 58 -18.07 -27.15 4.04
N VAL A 59 -17.26 -26.85 2.99
CA VAL A 59 -16.87 -27.85 1.99
C VAL A 59 -15.37 -27.72 1.69
N VAL A 60 -14.65 -28.83 1.85
CA VAL A 60 -13.23 -28.91 1.45
C VAL A 60 -13.16 -29.26 -0.03
N VAL A 61 -12.37 -28.48 -0.77
CA VAL A 61 -12.15 -28.64 -2.22
C VAL A 61 -10.68 -28.83 -2.53
N GLU A 62 -10.38 -29.41 -3.70
CA GLU A 62 -9.00 -29.52 -4.18
C GLU A 62 -8.64 -28.29 -5.04
N ARG A 63 -7.35 -27.93 -5.04
CA ARG A 63 -6.84 -26.81 -5.84
C ARG A 63 -7.14 -27.00 -7.33
N SER A 64 -7.64 -25.92 -7.96
CA SER A 64 -7.89 -25.87 -9.40
C SER A 64 -8.85 -26.96 -9.93
N THR A 65 -9.69 -27.51 -9.06
CA THR A 65 -10.73 -28.45 -9.45
C THR A 65 -12.07 -27.72 -9.64
N LYS A 66 -13.01 -28.41 -10.29
CA LYS A 66 -14.38 -27.95 -10.40
C LYS A 66 -15.02 -27.84 -9.01
N LEU A 67 -15.60 -26.68 -8.70
CA LEU A 67 -16.37 -26.51 -7.47
C LEU A 67 -17.56 -27.48 -7.46
N PRO A 68 -17.87 -28.13 -6.32
CA PRO A 68 -18.90 -29.16 -6.22
C PRO A 68 -20.33 -28.59 -6.17
N PHE A 69 -20.58 -27.59 -7.03
CA PHE A 69 -21.87 -26.92 -7.14
C PHE A 69 -22.35 -26.90 -8.59
N GLU A 70 -23.65 -26.84 -8.77
CA GLU A 70 -24.27 -26.69 -10.08
C GLU A 70 -24.05 -25.27 -10.62
N ASP A 71 -24.19 -25.12 -11.94
CA ASP A 71 -24.13 -23.83 -12.59
C ASP A 71 -25.22 -22.90 -12.06
N ASN A 72 -24.95 -21.58 -11.99
CA ASN A 72 -25.93 -20.56 -11.61
C ASN A 72 -26.57 -20.81 -10.24
N THR A 73 -25.78 -21.13 -9.23
CA THR A 73 -26.27 -21.50 -7.89
C THR A 73 -26.27 -20.32 -6.91
N PHE A 74 -25.30 -19.44 -6.97
CA PHE A 74 -25.06 -18.40 -5.97
C PHE A 74 -25.44 -17.02 -6.48
N ASP A 75 -26.00 -16.21 -5.58
CA ASP A 75 -26.30 -14.81 -5.86
C ASP A 75 -25.09 -13.90 -5.67
N LEU A 76 -24.29 -14.15 -4.62
CA LEU A 76 -23.01 -13.51 -4.40
C LEU A 76 -21.89 -14.54 -4.25
N ILE A 77 -20.71 -14.20 -4.78
CA ILE A 77 -19.48 -14.97 -4.56
C ILE A 77 -18.39 -14.03 -4.09
N LEU A 78 -17.71 -14.41 -3.01
CA LEU A 78 -16.61 -13.67 -2.42
C LEU A 78 -15.31 -14.48 -2.48
N ALA A 79 -14.20 -13.81 -2.79
CA ALA A 79 -12.86 -14.35 -2.64
C ALA A 79 -11.96 -13.26 -2.03
N THR A 80 -11.60 -13.42 -0.76
CA THR A 80 -10.78 -12.47 -0.03
C THR A 80 -9.47 -13.11 0.40
N SER A 81 -8.34 -12.55 0.01
CA SER A 81 -7.00 -13.09 0.28
C SER A 81 -6.82 -14.54 -0.25
N VAL A 82 -7.24 -14.76 -1.48
CA VAL A 82 -7.16 -16.06 -2.17
C VAL A 82 -6.30 -15.97 -3.42
N PHE A 83 -6.54 -14.97 -4.27
CA PHE A 83 -5.94 -14.89 -5.60
C PHE A 83 -4.43 -14.70 -5.57
N GLU A 84 -3.90 -14.05 -4.55
CA GLU A 84 -2.45 -13.92 -4.32
C GLU A 84 -1.78 -15.27 -4.02
N HIS A 85 -2.54 -16.24 -3.51
CA HIS A 85 -2.06 -17.57 -3.14
C HIS A 85 -2.36 -18.64 -4.19
N ASP A 86 -3.25 -18.34 -5.12
CA ASP A 86 -3.63 -19.27 -6.18
C ASP A 86 -2.76 -19.07 -7.43
N SER A 87 -1.97 -20.09 -7.75
CA SER A 87 -1.08 -20.05 -8.93
C SER A 87 -1.82 -20.01 -10.26
N MET A 88 -3.10 -20.38 -10.28
CA MET A 88 -3.99 -20.39 -11.44
C MET A 88 -5.33 -19.71 -11.15
N PHE A 89 -5.29 -18.54 -10.51
CA PHE A 89 -6.49 -17.81 -10.04
C PHE A 89 -7.55 -17.59 -11.14
N TRP A 90 -7.14 -17.53 -12.41
CA TRP A 90 -8.08 -17.43 -13.54
C TRP A 90 -8.95 -18.69 -13.71
N MET A 91 -8.47 -19.88 -13.28
CA MET A 91 -9.27 -21.10 -13.27
C MET A 91 -10.31 -21.05 -12.15
N THR A 92 -9.91 -20.59 -10.98
CA THR A 92 -10.82 -20.35 -9.85
C THR A 92 -11.87 -19.31 -10.22
N PHE A 93 -11.46 -18.22 -10.89
CA PHE A 93 -12.38 -17.21 -11.40
C PHE A 93 -13.40 -17.80 -12.41
N ASN A 94 -12.99 -18.67 -13.32
CA ASN A 94 -13.88 -19.34 -14.23
C ASN A 94 -14.92 -20.21 -13.49
N GLU A 95 -14.52 -20.90 -12.43
CA GLU A 95 -15.45 -21.67 -11.61
C GLU A 95 -16.43 -20.76 -10.86
N MET A 96 -15.95 -19.60 -10.34
CA MET A 96 -16.83 -18.58 -9.76
C MET A 96 -17.85 -18.09 -10.81
N LEU A 97 -17.42 -17.81 -12.04
CA LEU A 97 -18.29 -17.43 -13.16
C LEU A 97 -19.31 -18.50 -13.53
N ARG A 98 -18.95 -19.77 -13.40
CA ARG A 98 -19.86 -20.87 -13.70
C ARG A 98 -20.97 -20.98 -12.66
N VAL A 99 -20.62 -20.84 -11.37
CA VAL A 99 -21.57 -21.08 -10.28
C VAL A 99 -22.36 -19.83 -9.86
N VAL A 100 -21.96 -18.63 -10.28
CA VAL A 100 -22.75 -17.42 -10.03
C VAL A 100 -23.95 -17.35 -10.96
N LYS A 101 -25.10 -16.90 -10.45
CA LYS A 101 -26.33 -16.69 -11.21
C LYS A 101 -26.23 -15.51 -12.16
N ASP A 102 -27.03 -15.50 -13.22
CA ASP A 102 -27.30 -14.28 -13.98
C ASP A 102 -27.89 -13.21 -13.06
N GLY A 103 -27.38 -11.99 -13.15
CA GLY A 103 -27.70 -10.90 -12.22
C GLY A 103 -26.97 -10.95 -10.88
N GLY A 104 -26.20 -12.01 -10.60
CA GLY A 104 -25.40 -12.15 -9.41
C GLY A 104 -24.07 -11.34 -9.49
N PHE A 105 -23.35 -11.28 -8.35
CA PHE A 105 -22.12 -10.52 -8.23
C PHE A 105 -20.96 -11.37 -7.74
N ILE A 106 -19.76 -11.00 -8.16
CA ILE A 106 -18.48 -11.56 -7.69
C ILE A 106 -17.65 -10.45 -7.10
N TYR A 107 -17.17 -10.65 -5.88
CA TYR A 107 -16.23 -9.77 -5.18
C TYR A 107 -14.88 -10.47 -5.03
N ILE A 108 -13.83 -9.78 -5.42
CA ILE A 108 -12.45 -10.20 -5.26
C ILE A 108 -11.71 -9.13 -4.48
N CYS A 109 -11.02 -9.53 -3.41
CA CYS A 109 -10.12 -8.68 -2.66
C CYS A 109 -8.81 -9.43 -2.44
N ALA A 110 -7.72 -8.81 -2.85
CA ALA A 110 -6.37 -9.38 -2.74
C ALA A 110 -5.34 -8.25 -2.56
N PRO A 111 -4.17 -8.49 -1.93
CA PRO A 111 -3.20 -7.44 -1.71
C PRO A 111 -2.60 -6.92 -3.02
N SER A 112 -2.47 -5.59 -3.11
CA SER A 112 -1.76 -4.89 -4.18
C SER A 112 -0.27 -4.72 -3.89
N ASN A 113 0.11 -4.76 -2.61
CA ASN A 113 1.48 -4.60 -2.12
C ASN A 113 1.76 -5.49 -0.91
N GLY A 114 2.78 -5.16 -0.14
CA GLY A 114 3.07 -5.74 1.18
C GLY A 114 4.13 -6.83 1.16
N TRP A 115 4.33 -7.43 2.31
CA TRP A 115 5.34 -8.46 2.54
C TRP A 115 5.01 -9.74 1.82
N VAL A 116 6.05 -10.52 1.49
CA VAL A 116 5.85 -11.90 1.06
C VAL A 116 5.34 -12.71 2.25
N HIS A 117 4.11 -13.21 2.12
CA HIS A 117 3.47 -14.05 3.12
C HIS A 117 2.93 -15.31 2.45
N ARG A 118 3.50 -16.46 2.78
CA ARG A 118 3.16 -17.72 2.14
C ARG A 118 2.05 -18.45 2.90
N TYR A 119 0.97 -18.84 2.12
CA TYR A 119 -0.08 -19.64 2.68
C TYR A 119 -0.73 -20.58 1.60
N PRO A 120 -0.06 -21.66 1.22
CA PRO A 120 1.37 -21.99 1.33
C PRO A 120 2.25 -21.23 0.34
N LEU A 121 1.66 -20.62 -0.69
CA LEU A 121 2.30 -19.82 -1.74
C LEU A 121 1.93 -18.35 -1.56
N ASP A 122 2.71 -17.47 -2.17
CA ASP A 122 2.39 -16.05 -2.31
C ASP A 122 2.93 -15.61 -3.68
N VAL A 123 2.06 -15.50 -4.68
CA VAL A 123 2.43 -15.50 -6.09
C VAL A 123 2.20 -14.14 -6.73
N TYR A 124 1.08 -13.47 -6.40
CA TYR A 124 0.63 -12.28 -7.13
C TYR A 124 0.38 -11.07 -6.24
N ARG A 125 0.44 -9.89 -6.88
CA ARG A 125 -0.08 -8.62 -6.40
C ARG A 125 -0.84 -7.97 -7.54
N PHE A 126 -2.01 -7.42 -7.26
CA PHE A 126 -2.95 -6.98 -8.27
C PHE A 126 -3.05 -5.45 -8.30
N TYR A 127 -3.26 -4.91 -9.50
CA TYR A 127 -3.58 -3.52 -9.76
C TYR A 127 -4.97 -3.43 -10.39
N PRO A 128 -5.62 -2.26 -10.44
CA PRO A 128 -6.99 -2.13 -10.96
C PRO A 128 -7.18 -2.70 -12.36
N ASP A 129 -6.18 -2.62 -13.22
CA ASP A 129 -6.22 -3.22 -14.57
C ASP A 129 -6.39 -4.74 -14.56
N ALA A 130 -6.12 -5.39 -13.41
CA ALA A 130 -6.40 -6.82 -13.28
C ALA A 130 -7.91 -7.11 -13.30
N GLY A 131 -8.74 -6.17 -12.82
CA GLY A 131 -10.19 -6.25 -12.95
C GLY A 131 -10.62 -6.25 -14.42
N VAL A 132 -10.04 -5.36 -15.23
CA VAL A 132 -10.29 -5.28 -16.68
C VAL A 132 -9.86 -6.59 -17.38
N ALA A 133 -8.66 -7.07 -17.07
CA ALA A 133 -8.14 -8.30 -17.66
C ALA A 133 -9.01 -9.53 -17.30
N LEU A 134 -9.53 -9.59 -16.07
CA LEU A 134 -10.46 -10.65 -15.64
C LEU A 134 -11.83 -10.52 -16.34
N GLU A 135 -12.31 -9.31 -16.58
CA GLU A 135 -13.53 -9.12 -17.38
C GLU A 135 -13.34 -9.62 -18.81
N GLU A 136 -12.24 -9.23 -19.48
CA GLU A 136 -11.91 -9.70 -20.83
C GLU A 136 -11.80 -11.22 -20.90
N TRP A 137 -11.09 -11.81 -19.94
CA TRP A 137 -10.96 -13.26 -19.81
C TRP A 137 -12.32 -13.94 -19.58
N GLY A 138 -13.10 -13.44 -18.63
CA GLY A 138 -14.37 -14.04 -18.26
C GLY A 138 -15.43 -13.94 -19.35
N LYS A 139 -15.40 -12.92 -20.19
CA LYS A 139 -16.28 -12.76 -21.36
C LYS A 139 -16.11 -13.85 -22.41
N LEU A 140 -15.00 -14.59 -22.40
CA LEU A 140 -14.83 -15.76 -23.27
C LEU A 140 -15.80 -16.89 -22.90
N THR A 141 -16.26 -16.95 -21.64
CA THR A 141 -17.21 -17.97 -21.14
C THR A 141 -18.58 -17.40 -20.78
N ARG A 142 -18.63 -16.17 -20.28
CA ARG A 142 -19.85 -15.46 -19.84
C ARG A 142 -19.86 -14.06 -20.48
N SER A 143 -20.42 -13.95 -21.68
CA SER A 143 -20.40 -12.71 -22.49
C SER A 143 -21.08 -11.51 -21.81
N ASN A 144 -22.00 -11.74 -20.88
CA ASN A 144 -22.70 -10.74 -20.08
C ASN A 144 -21.95 -10.34 -18.79
N LEU A 145 -20.70 -10.79 -18.62
CA LEU A 145 -19.85 -10.36 -17.51
C LEU A 145 -19.51 -8.89 -17.64
N LYS A 146 -19.67 -8.14 -16.57
CA LYS A 146 -19.36 -6.72 -16.49
C LYS A 146 -18.57 -6.39 -15.23
N LEU A 147 -17.44 -5.74 -15.40
CA LEU A 147 -16.70 -5.11 -14.30
C LEU A 147 -17.50 -3.90 -13.81
N GLN A 148 -17.86 -3.87 -12.54
CA GLN A 148 -18.61 -2.79 -11.91
C GLN A 148 -17.67 -1.71 -11.35
N GLU A 149 -16.62 -2.14 -10.67
CA GLU A 149 -15.60 -1.29 -10.08
C GLU A 149 -14.31 -2.09 -9.82
N SER A 150 -13.17 -1.40 -9.92
CA SER A 150 -11.87 -1.94 -9.56
C SER A 150 -11.02 -0.82 -8.98
N PHE A 151 -10.41 -1.03 -7.80
CA PHE A 151 -9.67 0.01 -7.11
C PHE A 151 -8.64 -0.57 -6.14
N ILE A 152 -7.76 0.29 -5.63
CA ILE A 152 -6.85 -0.03 -4.52
C ILE A 152 -7.30 0.78 -3.32
N SER A 153 -7.51 0.12 -2.17
CA SER A 153 -7.76 0.83 -0.90
C SER A 153 -6.51 1.56 -0.42
N GLU A 154 -6.70 2.72 0.22
CA GLU A 154 -5.62 3.35 0.98
C GLU A 154 -5.32 2.55 2.24
N ARG A 155 -4.10 2.69 2.76
CA ARG A 155 -3.67 2.04 4.00
C ARG A 155 -4.42 2.58 5.20
N ASP A 156 -4.82 1.67 6.08
CA ASP A 156 -5.43 2.03 7.37
C ASP A 156 -4.61 1.43 8.53
N GLY A 157 -3.56 2.14 8.93
CA GLY A 157 -2.75 1.80 10.11
C GLY A 157 -1.78 0.63 9.93
N ASP A 158 -1.69 0.05 8.73
CA ASP A 158 -0.77 -1.02 8.38
C ASP A 158 -0.01 -0.74 7.07
N ILE A 159 0.60 -1.76 6.47
CA ILE A 159 1.36 -1.62 5.22
C ILE A 159 0.58 -2.05 3.98
N TRP A 160 -0.63 -2.58 4.14
CA TRP A 160 -1.38 -3.22 3.08
C TRP A 160 -2.24 -2.23 2.31
N ASN A 161 -2.18 -2.35 0.98
CA ASN A 161 -3.15 -1.79 0.06
C ASN A 161 -3.91 -2.98 -0.55
N ASP A 162 -5.21 -3.03 -0.36
CA ASP A 162 -6.03 -4.09 -0.93
C ASP A 162 -6.55 -3.67 -2.31
N PHE A 163 -6.26 -4.49 -3.31
CA PHE A 163 -6.95 -4.48 -4.59
C PHE A 163 -8.35 -5.06 -4.40
N CYS A 164 -9.35 -4.39 -4.93
CA CYS A 164 -10.73 -4.86 -4.95
C CYS A 164 -11.28 -4.77 -6.37
N ALA A 165 -11.95 -5.83 -6.81
CA ALA A 165 -12.70 -5.86 -8.07
C ALA A 165 -14.08 -6.48 -7.84
N ILE A 166 -15.11 -5.86 -8.40
CA ILE A 166 -16.49 -6.32 -8.32
C ILE A 166 -17.04 -6.48 -9.73
N PHE A 167 -17.59 -7.64 -9.98
CA PHE A 167 -18.19 -8.02 -11.25
C PHE A 167 -19.66 -8.34 -11.09
N SER A 168 -20.43 -8.17 -12.15
CA SER A 168 -21.80 -8.67 -12.26
C SER A 168 -22.00 -9.48 -13.53
N LEU A 169 -22.96 -10.40 -13.51
CA LEU A 169 -23.50 -11.03 -14.72
C LEU A 169 -24.76 -10.28 -15.17
N SER A 170 -24.60 -8.96 -15.36
CA SER A 170 -25.65 -8.06 -15.82
C SER A 170 -25.03 -6.92 -16.60
N GLU A 171 -25.65 -6.52 -17.70
CA GLU A 171 -25.19 -5.36 -18.50
C GLU A 171 -25.41 -4.00 -17.79
N THR A 172 -26.22 -3.98 -16.72
CA THR A 172 -26.51 -2.74 -15.98
C THR A 172 -25.40 -2.38 -15.00
N SER A 173 -25.04 -1.09 -14.96
CA SER A 173 -24.09 -0.56 -13.98
C SER A 173 -24.77 -0.38 -12.63
N HIS A 174 -24.13 -0.86 -11.58
CA HIS A 174 -24.52 -0.61 -10.19
C HIS A 174 -24.17 0.81 -9.79
N GLN A 175 -25.13 1.56 -9.21
CA GLN A 175 -24.94 2.98 -8.91
C GLN A 175 -24.28 3.25 -7.55
N ASN A 176 -24.54 2.39 -6.56
CA ASN A 176 -24.02 2.56 -5.20
C ASN A 176 -22.70 1.78 -5.01
N LYS A 177 -21.62 2.28 -5.58
CA LYS A 177 -20.31 1.61 -5.62
C LYS A 177 -19.54 1.74 -4.30
N VAL A 178 -18.74 0.73 -3.99
CA VAL A 178 -17.98 0.62 -2.73
C VAL A 178 -16.91 1.71 -2.62
N TYR A 179 -16.22 2.03 -3.71
CA TYR A 179 -15.16 3.03 -3.70
C TYR A 179 -15.65 4.44 -3.36
N LEU A 180 -16.95 4.76 -3.51
CA LEU A 180 -17.48 6.11 -3.30
C LEU A 180 -17.30 6.65 -1.88
N ASP A 181 -17.21 5.77 -0.87
CA ASP A 181 -16.95 6.13 0.53
C ASP A 181 -15.82 5.29 1.17
N THR A 182 -15.01 4.66 0.33
CA THR A 182 -13.79 3.96 0.75
C THR A 182 -12.61 4.82 0.38
N PRO A 183 -11.71 5.17 1.31
CA PRO A 183 -10.43 5.77 0.93
C PRO A 183 -9.72 4.86 -0.07
N ALA A 184 -9.66 5.30 -1.31
CA ALA A 184 -9.18 4.49 -2.42
C ALA A 184 -8.30 5.30 -3.38
N THR A 185 -7.34 4.63 -3.95
CA THR A 185 -6.45 5.14 -5.00
C THR A 185 -6.59 4.30 -6.25
N ASN A 186 -6.19 4.86 -7.40
CA ASN A 186 -6.17 4.12 -8.65
C ASN A 186 -7.52 3.44 -8.94
N ILE A 187 -8.58 4.23 -8.96
CA ILE A 187 -9.94 3.76 -9.18
C ILE A 187 -10.17 3.58 -10.67
N TRP A 188 -10.61 2.40 -11.06
CA TRP A 188 -11.22 2.15 -12.36
C TRP A 188 -12.75 2.11 -12.21
N ASP A 189 -13.42 2.85 -13.07
CA ASP A 189 -14.87 2.86 -13.20
C ASP A 189 -15.20 3.10 -14.68
N GLU A 190 -16.27 2.53 -15.19
CA GLU A 190 -16.66 2.67 -16.58
C GLU A 190 -16.79 4.13 -17.05
N SER A 191 -17.20 5.02 -16.14
CA SER A 191 -17.31 6.45 -16.40
C SER A 191 -15.96 7.18 -16.44
N THR A 192 -14.93 6.61 -15.79
CA THR A 192 -13.58 7.22 -15.65
C THR A 192 -12.55 6.63 -16.58
N PHE A 193 -12.86 5.55 -17.30
CA PHE A 193 -11.93 4.88 -18.23
C PHE A 193 -11.39 5.78 -19.34
N LEU A 194 -12.08 6.87 -19.68
CA LEU A 194 -11.68 7.83 -20.72
C LEU A 194 -10.75 8.94 -20.23
N GLU A 195 -10.58 9.14 -18.94
CA GLU A 195 -9.71 10.18 -18.37
C GLU A 195 -8.86 9.61 -17.25
N SER A 196 -7.73 9.03 -17.56
CA SER A 196 -6.49 8.85 -16.75
C SER A 196 -6.57 9.18 -15.23
N SER A 197 -7.60 8.74 -14.52
CA SER A 197 -7.63 8.80 -13.05
C SER A 197 -6.77 7.69 -12.41
N LEU A 198 -6.24 6.77 -13.23
CA LEU A 198 -5.26 5.79 -12.80
C LEU A 198 -3.92 6.50 -12.64
N SER A 199 -3.60 6.89 -11.40
CA SER A 199 -2.28 7.38 -11.09
C SER A 199 -1.24 6.33 -11.46
N GLU A 200 -0.24 6.70 -12.25
CA GLU A 200 0.91 5.82 -12.53
C GLU A 200 1.70 5.47 -11.25
N ALA A 201 1.53 6.27 -10.21
CA ALA A 201 2.23 6.11 -8.95
C ALA A 201 1.38 5.32 -7.93
N THR A 202 1.90 4.19 -7.48
CA THR A 202 1.35 3.48 -6.32
C THR A 202 1.54 4.31 -5.04
N GLU A 203 0.79 3.99 -3.98
CA GLU A 203 1.00 4.63 -2.67
C GLU A 203 2.43 4.43 -2.16
N ASP A 204 3.03 3.26 -2.41
CA ASP A 204 4.44 3.01 -2.10
C ASP A 204 5.38 3.97 -2.83
N MET A 205 5.16 4.21 -4.12
CA MET A 205 5.98 5.15 -4.90
C MET A 205 5.82 6.58 -4.40
N ARG A 206 4.60 7.00 -4.07
CA ARG A 206 4.36 8.33 -3.46
C ARG A 206 5.07 8.46 -2.12
N LYS A 207 4.95 7.45 -1.26
CA LYS A 207 5.60 7.41 0.05
C LYS A 207 7.14 7.41 -0.06
N ILE A 208 7.70 6.68 -1.03
CA ILE A 208 9.13 6.71 -1.34
C ILE A 208 9.55 8.11 -1.79
N SER A 209 8.77 8.77 -2.65
CA SER A 209 9.05 10.13 -3.11
C SER A 209 9.07 11.12 -1.95
N GLU A 210 8.03 11.10 -1.11
CA GLU A 210 7.94 11.96 0.08
C GLU A 210 9.11 11.73 1.06
N LEU A 211 9.45 10.47 1.29
CA LEU A 211 10.57 10.12 2.15
C LEU A 211 11.92 10.54 1.55
N SER A 212 12.05 10.42 0.23
CA SER A 212 13.25 10.87 -0.49
C SER A 212 13.42 12.38 -0.42
N GLU A 213 12.35 13.15 -0.57
CA GLU A 213 12.37 14.60 -0.40
C GLU A 213 12.77 15.01 1.03
N LYS A 214 12.16 14.36 2.03
CA LYS A 214 12.52 14.58 3.45
C LYS A 214 13.99 14.21 3.72
N TYR A 215 14.48 13.13 3.11
CA TYR A 215 15.87 12.71 3.23
C TYR A 215 16.83 13.72 2.62
N ILE A 216 16.54 14.23 1.42
CA ILE A 216 17.34 15.26 0.74
C ILE A 216 17.35 16.54 1.59
N PHE A 217 16.20 16.97 2.08
CA PHE A 217 16.09 18.12 2.97
C PHE A 217 16.91 17.93 4.26
N ALA A 218 16.84 16.74 4.87
CA ALA A 218 17.60 16.42 6.08
C ALA A 218 19.11 16.44 5.84
N ILE A 219 19.59 15.95 4.67
CA ILE A 219 21.00 16.03 4.28
C ILE A 219 21.45 17.47 4.08
N GLN A 220 20.66 18.28 3.39
CA GLN A 220 20.95 19.69 3.17
C GLN A 220 21.03 20.45 4.49
N ALA A 221 20.03 20.27 5.37
CA ALA A 221 20.02 20.87 6.70
C ALA A 221 21.23 20.42 7.55
N SER A 222 21.61 19.13 7.48
CA SER A 222 22.81 18.62 8.16
C SER A 222 24.08 19.24 7.62
N GLY A 223 24.18 19.45 6.30
CA GLY A 223 25.30 20.14 5.66
C GLY A 223 25.43 21.60 6.11
N GLU A 224 24.31 22.32 6.13
CA GLU A 224 24.27 23.71 6.62
C GLU A 224 24.65 23.81 8.10
N MET A 225 24.20 22.86 8.92
CA MET A 225 24.57 22.77 10.33
C MET A 225 26.04 22.51 10.52
N SER A 226 26.63 21.58 9.77
CA SER A 226 28.09 21.32 9.82
C SER A 226 28.90 22.50 9.38
N GLN A 227 28.47 23.23 8.36
CA GLN A 227 29.13 24.48 7.96
C GLN A 227 29.09 25.54 9.08
N ARG A 228 27.89 25.67 9.70
CA ARG A 228 27.70 26.62 10.82
C ARG A 228 28.54 26.25 12.04
N GLU A 229 28.68 24.96 12.35
CA GLU A 229 29.55 24.45 13.41
C GLU A 229 31.02 24.80 13.13
N ASN A 230 31.48 24.59 11.88
CA ASN A 230 32.84 24.94 11.47
C ASN A 230 33.09 26.45 11.58
N ASP A 231 32.14 27.27 11.11
CA ASP A 231 32.21 28.73 11.21
C ASP A 231 32.28 29.20 12.67
N LEU A 232 31.50 28.54 13.54
CA LEU A 232 31.50 28.79 14.99
C LEU A 232 32.84 28.38 15.61
N GLN A 233 33.39 27.23 15.23
CA GLN A 233 34.69 26.76 15.72
C GLN A 233 35.83 27.69 15.26
N GLU A 234 35.80 28.18 14.03
CA GLU A 234 36.76 29.17 13.52
C GLU A 234 36.68 30.49 14.33
N ASN A 235 35.44 30.95 14.61
CA ASN A 235 35.22 32.13 15.42
C ASN A 235 35.72 31.95 16.87
N VAL A 236 35.48 30.78 17.47
CA VAL A 236 36.03 30.43 18.79
C VAL A 236 37.57 30.46 18.76
N GLY A 237 38.19 29.90 17.73
CA GLY A 237 39.64 29.93 17.56
C GLY A 237 40.21 31.37 17.45
N LYS A 238 39.52 32.21 16.64
CA LYS A 238 39.89 33.64 16.52
C LYS A 238 39.74 34.39 17.85
N LEU A 239 38.62 34.12 18.58
CA LEU A 239 38.41 34.76 19.89
C LEU A 239 39.40 34.30 20.93
N THR A 240 39.77 33.01 20.93
CA THR A 240 40.85 32.50 21.83
C THR A 240 42.17 33.13 21.54
N THR A 241 42.54 33.33 20.26
CA THR A 241 43.76 33.99 19.86
C THR A 241 43.80 35.48 20.30
N GLN A 242 42.65 36.14 20.22
CA GLN A 242 42.49 37.51 20.70
C GLN A 242 42.63 37.60 22.23
N LEU A 243 42.08 36.62 22.98
CA LEU A 243 42.26 36.48 24.42
C LEU A 243 43.75 36.40 24.79
N ASP A 244 44.49 35.49 24.16
CA ASP A 244 45.90 35.31 24.42
C ASP A 244 46.71 36.61 24.15
N THR A 245 46.26 37.40 23.19
CA THR A 245 46.88 38.67 22.83
C THR A 245 46.57 39.77 23.85
N ILE A 246 45.35 39.75 24.38
CA ILE A 246 44.88 40.71 25.37
C ILE A 246 45.41 40.38 26.77
N GLU A 247 45.56 39.08 27.13
CA GLU A 247 46.24 38.67 28.38
C GLU A 247 47.66 39.25 28.54
N ARG A 248 48.28 39.64 27.44
CA ARG A 248 49.60 40.25 27.43
C ARG A 248 49.59 41.77 27.58
N ALA A 249 48.45 42.37 27.50
CA ALA A 249 48.29 43.82 27.57
C ALA A 249 47.26 44.22 28.62
N ASP A 250 47.64 44.64 29.73
CA ASP A 250 47.08 45.48 30.80
C ASP A 250 45.55 45.46 31.13
N SER A 251 45.19 45.91 32.28
CA SER A 251 43.93 45.90 33.08
C SER A 251 42.55 46.06 32.37
N ALA A 252 42.45 46.33 31.09
CA ALA A 252 41.20 46.23 30.29
C ALA A 252 40.76 44.76 30.11
N LEU A 253 41.61 43.84 30.47
CA LEU A 253 41.49 42.39 30.31
C LEU A 253 40.27 41.78 30.99
N GLN A 254 40.01 42.14 32.21
CA GLN A 254 38.88 41.50 32.96
C GLN A 254 37.53 41.78 32.35
N LYS A 255 37.25 42.97 31.86
CA LYS A 255 35.96 43.27 31.19
C LYS A 255 35.83 42.56 29.85
N ASN A 256 36.91 42.48 29.07
CA ASN A 256 36.91 41.77 27.80
C ASN A 256 36.90 40.26 27.98
N MET A 257 37.59 39.72 29.02
CA MET A 257 37.54 38.32 29.40
C MET A 257 36.11 37.86 29.78
N ILE A 258 35.36 38.64 30.54
CA ILE A 258 33.97 38.32 30.90
C ILE A 258 33.10 38.28 29.65
N MET A 259 33.27 39.21 28.72
CA MET A 259 32.49 39.26 27.50
C MET A 259 32.81 38.09 26.55
N LEU A 260 34.08 37.71 26.45
CA LEU A 260 34.55 36.58 25.63
C LEU A 260 34.06 35.21 26.21
N ASN A 261 34.15 35.02 27.52
CA ASN A 261 33.65 33.82 28.17
C ASN A 261 32.12 33.67 27.99
N SER A 262 31.35 34.77 28.06
CA SER A 262 29.93 34.77 27.79
C SER A 262 29.62 34.35 26.35
N ARG A 263 30.45 34.74 25.40
CA ARG A 263 30.29 34.39 23.98
C ARG A 263 30.66 32.94 23.69
N ILE A 264 31.74 32.44 24.33
CA ILE A 264 32.11 31.00 24.22
C ILE A 264 31.01 30.11 24.75
N GLN A 265 30.42 30.45 25.92
CA GLN A 265 29.29 29.70 26.48
C GLN A 265 28.05 29.73 25.56
N ALA A 266 27.78 30.85 24.88
CA ALA A 266 26.67 30.91 23.92
C ALA A 266 26.90 29.99 22.72
N LEU A 267 28.12 29.91 22.22
CA LEU A 267 28.51 29.04 21.10
C LEU A 267 28.49 27.55 21.50
N GLU A 268 28.88 27.18 22.72
CA GLU A 268 28.80 25.84 23.24
C GLU A 268 27.36 25.42 23.45
N SER A 269 26.49 26.33 23.92
CA SER A 269 25.06 26.08 24.04
C SER A 269 24.41 25.88 22.66
N GLU A 270 24.78 26.70 21.69
CA GLU A 270 24.30 26.54 20.31
C GLU A 270 24.83 25.25 19.67
N LYS A 271 26.08 24.86 19.97
CA LYS A 271 26.66 23.58 19.54
C LYS A 271 25.92 22.38 20.13
N ALA A 272 25.56 22.41 21.40
CA ALA A 272 24.77 21.36 22.04
C ALA A 272 23.37 21.21 21.39
N VAL A 273 22.74 22.32 20.99
CA VAL A 273 21.48 22.27 20.24
C VAL A 273 21.70 21.63 18.86
N LEU A 274 22.77 22.03 18.15
CA LEU A 274 23.09 21.48 16.84
C LEU A 274 23.45 19.99 16.88
N GLU A 275 24.14 19.56 17.90
CA GLU A 275 24.43 18.13 18.14
C GLU A 275 23.14 17.32 18.38
N ALA A 276 22.22 17.83 19.20
CA ALA A 276 20.91 17.17 19.43
C ALA A 276 20.08 17.09 18.13
N GLU A 277 20.09 18.12 17.30
CA GLU A 277 19.40 18.08 16.01
C GLU A 277 20.06 17.09 15.03
N THR A 278 21.38 16.97 15.04
CA THR A 278 22.14 16.01 14.22
C THR A 278 21.80 14.56 14.59
N ASP A 279 21.63 14.27 15.87
CA ASP A 279 21.21 12.95 16.36
C ASP A 279 19.79 12.59 15.89
N VAL A 280 18.86 13.54 15.92
CA VAL A 280 17.49 13.34 15.41
C VAL A 280 17.50 13.03 13.90
N LEU A 281 18.28 13.77 13.14
CA LEU A 281 18.42 13.54 11.70
C LEU A 281 19.03 12.16 11.39
N THR A 282 19.99 11.72 12.19
CA THR A 282 20.62 10.40 12.05
C THR A 282 19.62 9.28 12.26
N LEU A 283 18.74 9.39 13.27
CA LEU A 283 17.66 8.44 13.53
C LEU A 283 16.65 8.39 12.37
N GLN A 284 16.26 9.54 11.84
CA GLN A 284 15.38 9.62 10.67
C GLN A 284 15.99 8.95 9.44
N LEU A 285 17.29 9.09 9.23
CA LEU A 285 18.03 8.43 8.14
C LEU A 285 18.03 6.90 8.28
N GLN A 286 18.17 6.38 9.49
CA GLN A 286 18.11 4.93 9.75
C GLN A 286 16.70 4.37 9.49
N GLU A 287 15.66 5.08 9.89
CA GLU A 287 14.27 4.69 9.65
C GLU A 287 13.94 4.67 8.15
N LEU A 288 14.38 5.69 7.42
CA LEU A 288 14.27 5.78 5.97
C LEU A 288 14.98 4.63 5.23
N ALA A 289 16.21 4.31 5.64
CA ALA A 289 16.98 3.22 5.07
C ALA A 289 16.30 1.85 5.30
N SER A 290 15.72 1.67 6.49
CA SER A 290 14.93 0.49 6.84
C SER A 290 13.69 0.35 5.94
N SER A 291 12.91 1.42 5.82
CA SER A 291 11.71 1.48 4.99
C SER A 291 12.01 1.20 3.51
N ASN A 292 13.07 1.78 2.97
CA ASN A 292 13.52 1.52 1.61
C ASN A 292 13.91 0.05 1.37
N ARG A 293 14.59 -0.58 2.35
CA ARG A 293 14.98 -2.00 2.25
C ARG A 293 13.75 -2.92 2.16
N VAL A 294 12.72 -2.63 2.95
CA VAL A 294 11.43 -3.34 2.92
C VAL A 294 10.76 -3.20 1.57
N LEU A 295 10.67 -1.97 1.06
CA LEU A 295 10.04 -1.67 -0.23
C LEU A 295 10.74 -2.38 -1.41
N ILE A 296 12.08 -2.32 -1.46
CA ILE A 296 12.88 -2.97 -2.51
C ILE A 296 12.72 -4.50 -2.48
N ASN A 297 12.54 -5.09 -1.30
CA ASN A 297 12.33 -6.52 -1.14
C ASN A 297 10.87 -6.96 -1.39
N SER A 298 9.93 -6.03 -1.53
CA SER A 298 8.53 -6.35 -1.76
C SER A 298 8.30 -7.03 -3.12
N LYS A 299 7.29 -7.91 -3.19
CA LYS A 299 6.91 -8.55 -4.47
C LYS A 299 6.52 -7.53 -5.54
N SER A 300 5.78 -6.50 -5.15
CA SER A 300 5.40 -5.40 -6.04
C SER A 300 6.61 -4.72 -6.68
N TRP A 301 7.63 -4.43 -5.87
CA TRP A 301 8.88 -3.85 -6.36
C TRP A 301 9.62 -4.76 -7.35
N ARG A 302 9.67 -6.07 -7.08
CA ARG A 302 10.35 -7.07 -7.94
C ARG A 302 9.60 -7.27 -9.26
N ILE A 303 8.28 -7.34 -9.24
CA ILE A 303 7.45 -7.48 -10.44
C ILE A 303 7.59 -6.27 -11.36
N THR A 304 7.73 -5.07 -10.80
CA THR A 304 7.91 -3.84 -11.58
C THR A 304 9.36 -3.55 -11.97
N ALA A 305 10.32 -4.40 -11.59
CA ALA A 305 11.74 -4.22 -11.89
C ALA A 305 12.04 -4.03 -13.40
N PRO A 306 11.45 -4.81 -14.33
CA PRO A 306 11.68 -4.62 -15.76
C PRO A 306 11.22 -3.24 -16.26
N LEU A 307 10.08 -2.75 -15.75
CA LEU A 307 9.55 -1.42 -16.11
C LEU A 307 10.43 -0.29 -15.59
N ARG A 308 10.98 -0.41 -14.37
CA ARG A 308 11.94 0.54 -13.83
C ARG A 308 13.25 0.54 -14.60
N ALA A 309 13.74 -0.64 -15.01
CA ALA A 309 14.93 -0.77 -15.84
C ALA A 309 14.76 -0.12 -17.21
N LEU A 310 13.58 -0.29 -17.84
CA LEU A 310 13.23 0.38 -19.09
C LEU A 310 13.20 1.90 -18.93
N LYS A 311 12.55 2.40 -17.87
CA LYS A 311 12.49 3.84 -17.56
C LYS A 311 13.87 4.44 -17.32
N SER A 312 14.74 3.75 -16.57
CA SER A 312 16.12 4.21 -16.32
C SER A 312 16.97 4.24 -17.59
N SER A 313 16.78 3.26 -18.49
CA SER A 313 17.43 3.21 -19.80
C SER A 313 16.97 4.35 -20.71
N LEU A 314 15.66 4.65 -20.73
CA LEU A 314 15.09 5.77 -21.47
C LEU A 314 15.56 7.13 -20.96
N LEU A 315 15.70 7.28 -19.64
CA LEU A 315 16.24 8.50 -19.03
C LEU A 315 17.74 8.70 -19.34
N ARG A 316 18.54 7.60 -19.36
CA ARG A 316 19.95 7.65 -19.78
C ARG A 316 20.14 8.02 -21.24
N ILE A 317 19.20 7.63 -22.11
CA ILE A 317 19.20 8.00 -23.53
C ILE A 317 18.82 9.49 -23.72
N ARG A 318 17.87 10.01 -22.92
CA ARG A 318 17.47 11.43 -22.95
C ARG A 318 18.50 12.39 -22.34
N GLY A 319 19.33 11.93 -21.43
CA GLY A 319 20.38 12.75 -20.80
C GLY A 319 21.69 12.84 -21.60
N LYS A 320 21.76 12.24 -22.79
CA LYS A 320 22.92 12.28 -23.71
C LYS A 320 22.67 13.10 -24.99
N LYS A 321 21.73 14.04 -24.93
CA LYS A 321 21.55 15.06 -25.98
C LYS A 321 21.79 16.45 -25.42
#